data_440bd247daf3cad14dd38b90e4d818fd
#
_entry.id   440bd247daf3cad14dd38b90e4d818fd
#
_cell.length_a   1.000
_cell.length_b   1.000
_cell.length_c   1.000
_cell.angle_alpha   90.00
_cell.angle_beta   90.00
_cell.angle_gamma   90.00
#
_symmetry.space_group_name_H-M   'P 1'
#
loop_
_entity.id
_entity.type
_entity.pdbx_description
1 polymer ?
#
loop_
_entity_poly.entity_id
_entity_poly.type
_entity_poly.pdbx_seq_one_letter_code
_entity_poly.pdbx_strand_id
1 'polypeptide(L)'
;PIMTLGHFGGSTGDAALVEVLFSAGMLAGSGILAATGGFRNKSLTMVAAIAGFGVVAIASGLLGPSLFAVFLPASFLMGACSPLYAGTQTALMQEQIPPEYLGRVFGLYGTIMAWAMPMGLAAPSVFADLLGAPLWFVGSGATMVLLAMAMLLAPSVRNVGKRDTGRIQ
;
A
#
# COMPACT_ATOMS: atom_id res chain seq x y z
N PRO A 1 -0.64 -12.40 10.06
CA PRO A 1 -0.49 -13.53 11.03
C PRO A 1 0.58 -13.25 12.10
N ILE A 2 1.81 -12.82 11.73
CA ILE A 2 2.94 -12.64 12.67
C ILE A 2 2.60 -11.65 13.78
N MET A 3 2.00 -10.50 13.44
CA MET A 3 1.59 -9.50 14.42
C MET A 3 0.48 -10.03 15.36
N THR A 4 -0.53 -10.70 14.80
CA THR A 4 -1.67 -11.22 15.57
C THR A 4 -1.27 -12.34 16.52
N LEU A 5 -0.55 -13.32 16.02
CA LEU A 5 -0.15 -14.50 16.80
C LEU A 5 1.04 -14.22 17.73
N GLY A 6 2.05 -13.49 17.23
CA GLY A 6 3.30 -13.27 17.94
C GLY A 6 3.27 -12.11 18.93
N HIS A 7 2.65 -10.96 18.57
CA HIS A 7 2.66 -9.77 19.42
C HIS A 7 1.40 -9.64 20.29
N PHE A 8 0.22 -9.84 19.69
CA PHE A 8 -1.04 -9.73 20.42
C PHE A 8 -1.43 -11.03 21.17
N GLY A 9 -0.73 -12.16 20.94
CA GLY A 9 -1.06 -13.44 21.55
C GLY A 9 -2.44 -13.96 21.13
N GLY A 10 -2.93 -13.52 19.98
CA GLY A 10 -4.23 -13.89 19.45
C GLY A 10 -4.28 -15.33 18.92
N SER A 11 -5.48 -15.81 18.68
CA SER A 11 -5.74 -17.11 18.09
C SER A 11 -5.64 -17.11 16.55
N THR A 12 -5.67 -18.28 15.93
CA THR A 12 -5.80 -18.42 14.48
C THR A 12 -7.09 -17.79 13.96
N GLY A 13 -8.17 -17.80 14.76
CA GLY A 13 -9.42 -17.11 14.45
C GLY A 13 -9.26 -15.60 14.39
N ASP A 14 -8.47 -15.01 15.28
CA ASP A 14 -8.17 -13.58 15.29
C ASP A 14 -7.33 -13.20 14.07
N ALA A 15 -6.39 -14.07 13.65
CA ALA A 15 -5.63 -13.86 12.43
C ALA A 15 -6.53 -13.90 11.19
N ALA A 16 -7.49 -14.82 11.13
CA ALA A 16 -8.48 -14.88 10.06
C ALA A 16 -9.38 -13.64 10.04
N LEU A 17 -9.79 -13.12 11.21
CA LEU A 17 -10.59 -11.90 11.32
C LEU A 17 -9.84 -10.68 10.76
N VAL A 18 -8.56 -10.54 11.07
CA VAL A 18 -7.69 -9.50 10.51
C VAL A 18 -7.64 -9.58 8.98
N GLU A 19 -7.50 -10.79 8.42
CA GLU A 19 -7.47 -11.03 6.98
C GLU A 19 -8.79 -10.67 6.30
N VAL A 20 -9.91 -11.04 6.92
CA VAL A 20 -11.26 -10.68 6.44
C VAL A 20 -11.45 -9.16 6.45
N LEU A 21 -11.06 -8.47 7.51
CA LEU A 21 -11.16 -7.01 7.60
C LEU A 21 -10.25 -6.31 6.60
N PHE A 22 -9.03 -6.80 6.40
CA PHE A 22 -8.12 -6.30 5.38
C PHE A 22 -8.73 -6.46 3.97
N SER A 23 -9.29 -7.64 3.67
CA SER A 23 -9.95 -7.92 2.39
C SER A 23 -11.21 -7.06 2.19
N ALA A 24 -12.01 -6.85 3.23
CA ALA A 24 -13.15 -5.93 3.20
C ALA A 24 -12.69 -4.49 2.94
N GLY A 25 -11.57 -4.07 3.53
CA GLY A 25 -10.92 -2.80 3.24
C GLY A 25 -10.52 -2.69 1.76
N MET A 26 -9.92 -3.74 1.20
CA MET A 26 -9.57 -3.77 -0.23
C MET A 26 -10.81 -3.61 -1.13
N LEU A 27 -11.92 -4.27 -0.81
CA LEU A 27 -13.17 -4.12 -1.56
C LEU A 27 -13.70 -2.67 -1.47
N ALA A 28 -13.70 -2.09 -0.27
CA ALA A 28 -14.12 -0.71 -0.07
C ALA A 28 -13.21 0.29 -0.83
N GLY A 29 -11.90 0.13 -0.75
CA GLY A 29 -10.93 0.95 -1.48
C GLY A 29 -11.07 0.83 -2.99
N SER A 30 -11.31 -0.39 -3.50
CA SER A 30 -11.59 -0.63 -4.92
C SER A 30 -12.90 0.03 -5.36
N GLY A 31 -13.94 -0.03 -4.52
CA GLY A 31 -15.21 0.64 -4.78
C GLY A 31 -15.06 2.17 -4.83
N ILE A 32 -14.30 2.75 -3.92
CA ILE A 32 -13.98 4.18 -3.92
C ILE A 32 -13.23 4.56 -5.20
N LEU A 33 -12.22 3.78 -5.58
CA LEU A 33 -11.45 4.02 -6.80
C LEU A 33 -12.33 3.93 -8.04
N ALA A 34 -13.21 2.94 -8.12
CA ALA A 34 -14.14 2.78 -9.23
C ALA A 34 -15.15 3.93 -9.33
N ALA A 35 -15.71 4.37 -8.19
CA ALA A 35 -16.69 5.45 -8.14
C ALA A 35 -16.09 6.83 -8.46
N THR A 36 -14.81 7.06 -8.07
CA THR A 36 -14.14 8.35 -8.25
C THR A 36 -13.31 8.43 -9.53
N GLY A 37 -13.07 7.31 -10.20
CA GLY A 37 -12.13 7.21 -11.33
C GLY A 37 -10.66 7.48 -10.95
N GLY A 38 -10.35 7.43 -9.66
CA GLY A 38 -9.16 8.05 -9.06
C GLY A 38 -9.42 9.55 -8.86
N PHE A 39 -8.92 10.12 -7.77
CA PHE A 39 -9.06 11.57 -7.54
C PHE A 39 -8.49 12.35 -8.73
N ARG A 40 -8.98 13.56 -8.95
CA ARG A 40 -8.59 14.48 -10.03
C ARG A 40 -7.08 14.60 -10.26
N ASN A 41 -6.28 14.22 -9.29
CA ASN A 41 -4.82 14.16 -9.36
C ASN A 41 -4.31 12.77 -8.96
N LYS A 42 -4.20 11.87 -9.95
CA LYS A 42 -3.81 10.46 -9.75
C LYS A 42 -2.49 10.29 -9.00
N SER A 43 -1.49 11.14 -9.30
CA SER A 43 -0.21 11.12 -8.59
C SER A 43 -0.39 11.43 -7.10
N LEU A 44 -1.24 12.40 -6.76
CA LEU A 44 -1.51 12.75 -5.36
C LEU A 44 -2.28 11.62 -4.65
N THR A 45 -3.23 10.97 -5.32
CA THR A 45 -3.95 9.80 -4.78
C THR A 45 -2.99 8.67 -4.44
N MET A 46 -2.07 8.37 -5.35
CA MET A 46 -1.05 7.32 -5.14
C MET A 46 -0.17 7.64 -3.93
N VAL A 47 0.34 8.86 -3.86
CA VAL A 47 1.18 9.30 -2.74
C VAL A 47 0.42 9.31 -1.42
N ALA A 48 -0.83 9.79 -1.40
CA ALA A 48 -1.68 9.79 -0.22
C ALA A 48 -2.00 8.36 0.26
N ALA A 49 -2.23 7.42 -0.67
CA ALA A 49 -2.48 6.02 -0.34
C ALA A 49 -1.24 5.34 0.28
N ILE A 50 -0.03 5.59 -0.28
CA ILE A 50 1.23 5.07 0.26
C ILE A 50 1.49 5.68 1.64
N ALA A 51 1.34 7.00 1.79
CA ALA A 51 1.52 7.68 3.07
C ALA A 51 0.52 7.19 4.12
N GLY A 52 -0.76 7.07 3.75
CA GLY A 52 -1.82 6.56 4.62
C GLY A 52 -1.54 5.13 5.09
N PHE A 53 -1.15 4.25 4.18
CA PHE A 53 -0.73 2.89 4.54
C PHE A 53 0.45 2.91 5.51
N GLY A 54 1.48 3.70 5.21
CA GLY A 54 2.68 3.82 6.05
C GLY A 54 2.38 4.34 7.45
N VAL A 55 1.56 5.38 7.57
CA VAL A 55 1.15 5.95 8.87
C VAL A 55 0.36 4.93 9.69
N VAL A 56 -0.61 4.23 9.08
CA VAL A 56 -1.39 3.20 9.76
C VAL A 56 -0.50 2.02 10.17
N ALA A 57 0.50 1.65 9.34
CA ALA A 57 1.46 0.61 9.69
C ALA A 57 2.33 1.01 10.88
N ILE A 58 2.84 2.25 10.92
CA ILE A 58 3.59 2.78 12.09
C ILE A 58 2.70 2.74 13.33
N ALA A 59 1.49 3.29 13.24
CA ALA A 59 0.54 3.29 14.35
C ALA A 59 0.27 1.85 14.86
N SER A 60 0.08 0.90 13.94
CA SER A 60 -0.13 -0.52 14.26
C SER A 60 1.07 -1.15 14.97
N GLY A 61 2.30 -0.79 14.56
CA GLY A 61 3.52 -1.29 15.19
C GLY A 61 3.78 -0.69 16.59
N LEU A 62 3.19 0.46 16.88
CA LEU A 62 3.29 1.11 18.20
C LEU A 62 2.19 0.65 19.18
N LEU A 63 1.21 -0.16 18.72
CA LEU A 63 0.16 -0.67 19.59
C LEU A 63 0.72 -1.68 20.60
N GLY A 64 0.36 -1.52 21.86
CA GLY A 64 0.65 -2.51 22.89
C GLY A 64 -0.19 -3.80 22.71
N PRO A 65 0.25 -4.93 23.30
CA PRO A 65 -0.42 -6.23 23.15
C PRO A 65 -1.91 -6.24 23.52
N SER A 66 -2.34 -5.34 24.41
CA SER A 66 -3.73 -5.21 24.85
C SER A 66 -4.65 -4.46 23.86
N LEU A 67 -4.09 -3.84 22.82
CA LEU A 67 -4.83 -2.98 21.89
C LEU A 67 -5.18 -3.67 20.56
N PHE A 68 -5.39 -4.99 20.60
CA PHE A 68 -5.80 -5.76 19.42
C PHE A 68 -7.08 -5.21 18.77
N ALA A 69 -8.06 -4.75 19.56
CA ALA A 69 -9.28 -4.14 19.04
C ALA A 69 -9.03 -2.89 18.17
N VAL A 70 -7.96 -2.15 18.42
CA VAL A 70 -7.55 -0.98 17.60
C VAL A 70 -6.83 -1.43 16.33
N PHE A 71 -6.15 -2.57 16.37
CA PHE A 71 -5.48 -3.14 15.20
C PHE A 71 -6.47 -3.62 14.13
N LEU A 72 -7.69 -4.03 14.51
CA LEU A 72 -8.73 -4.47 13.56
C LEU A 72 -9.13 -3.37 12.56
N PRO A 73 -9.58 -2.16 12.99
CA PRO A 73 -9.88 -1.08 12.04
C PRO A 73 -8.63 -0.57 11.32
N ALA A 74 -7.45 -0.63 11.93
CA ALA A 74 -6.20 -0.30 11.26
C ALA A 74 -5.94 -1.24 10.07
N SER A 75 -6.18 -2.54 10.23
CA SER A 75 -6.06 -3.53 9.15
C SER A 75 -7.03 -3.25 7.99
N PHE A 76 -8.27 -2.87 8.30
CA PHE A 76 -9.24 -2.44 7.28
C PHE A 76 -8.75 -1.21 6.51
N LEU A 77 -8.22 -0.19 7.19
CA LEU A 77 -7.68 1.01 6.56
C LEU A 77 -6.47 0.71 5.68
N MET A 78 -5.56 -0.16 6.13
CA MET A 78 -4.44 -0.63 5.33
C MET A 78 -4.93 -1.35 4.05
N GLY A 79 -5.94 -2.21 4.20
CA GLY A 79 -6.60 -2.87 3.08
C GLY A 79 -7.16 -1.86 2.07
N ALA A 80 -7.85 -0.82 2.54
CA ALA A 80 -8.44 0.20 1.67
C ALA A 80 -7.39 1.03 0.90
N CYS A 81 -6.21 1.28 1.48
CA CYS A 81 -5.13 1.99 0.82
C CYS A 81 -4.50 1.18 -0.34
N SER A 82 -4.48 -0.16 -0.25
CA SER A 82 -3.84 -1.03 -1.24
C SER A 82 -4.34 -0.85 -2.67
N PRO A 83 -5.64 -0.95 -2.98
CA PRO A 83 -6.14 -0.75 -4.35
C PRO A 83 -6.06 0.71 -4.80
N LEU A 84 -6.14 1.68 -3.89
CA LEU A 84 -5.95 3.09 -4.22
C LEU A 84 -4.53 3.34 -4.74
N TYR A 85 -3.53 2.69 -4.18
CA TYR A 85 -2.16 2.72 -4.67
C TYR A 85 -2.01 1.94 -5.98
N ALA A 86 -2.29 0.62 -5.97
CA ALA A 86 -2.01 -0.28 -7.09
C ALA A 86 -2.85 0.05 -8.33
N GLY A 87 -4.14 0.36 -8.15
CA GLY A 87 -5.02 0.73 -9.25
C GLY A 87 -4.65 2.07 -9.89
N THR A 88 -4.31 3.07 -9.07
CA THR A 88 -3.85 4.37 -9.58
C THR A 88 -2.50 4.25 -10.29
N GLN A 89 -1.57 3.44 -9.78
CA GLN A 89 -0.30 3.15 -10.45
C GLN A 89 -0.52 2.53 -11.83
N THR A 90 -1.38 1.51 -11.91
CA THR A 90 -1.71 0.84 -13.18
C THR A 90 -2.34 1.81 -14.17
N ALA A 91 -3.29 2.63 -13.72
CA ALA A 91 -3.92 3.65 -14.56
C ALA A 91 -2.90 4.67 -15.10
N LEU A 92 -1.99 5.16 -14.24
CA LEU A 92 -0.92 6.08 -14.67
C LEU A 92 0.00 5.43 -15.70
N MET A 93 0.38 4.16 -15.52
CA MET A 93 1.20 3.43 -16.50
C MET A 93 0.50 3.34 -17.86
N GLN A 94 -0.80 3.02 -17.87
CA GLN A 94 -1.59 2.91 -19.10
C GLN A 94 -1.77 4.25 -19.82
N GLU A 95 -1.84 5.36 -19.09
CA GLU A 95 -2.00 6.71 -19.65
C GLU A 95 -0.69 7.32 -20.17
N GLN A 96 0.42 7.00 -19.52
CA GLN A 96 1.72 7.60 -19.82
C GLN A 96 2.52 6.84 -20.90
N ILE A 97 2.23 5.55 -21.08
CA ILE A 97 2.98 4.67 -21.96
C ILE A 97 2.22 4.47 -23.27
N PRO A 98 2.84 4.72 -24.43
CA PRO A 98 2.23 4.42 -25.72
C PRO A 98 1.80 2.95 -25.82
N PRO A 99 0.64 2.65 -26.46
CA PRO A 99 0.08 1.28 -26.52
C PRO A 99 1.06 0.21 -27.02
N GLU A 100 1.94 0.57 -27.94
CA GLU A 100 2.97 -0.30 -28.54
C GLU A 100 4.05 -0.77 -27.54
N TYR A 101 4.26 -0.03 -26.44
CA TYR A 101 5.24 -0.36 -25.40
C TYR A 101 4.60 -0.95 -24.12
N LEU A 102 3.27 -0.87 -23.96
CA LEU A 102 2.57 -1.34 -22.79
C LEU A 102 2.91 -2.79 -22.43
N GLY A 103 2.90 -3.69 -23.43
CA GLY A 103 3.18 -5.11 -23.20
C GLY A 103 4.61 -5.34 -22.67
N ARG A 104 5.60 -4.60 -23.17
CA ARG A 104 6.99 -4.71 -22.72
C ARG A 104 7.16 -4.17 -21.29
N VAL A 105 6.56 -3.03 -21.01
CA VAL A 105 6.65 -2.40 -19.68
C VAL A 105 5.92 -3.24 -18.63
N PHE A 106 4.71 -3.73 -18.93
CA PHE A 106 4.00 -4.63 -18.01
C PHE A 106 4.69 -5.98 -17.84
N GLY A 107 5.34 -6.50 -18.88
CA GLY A 107 6.17 -7.71 -18.79
C GLY A 107 7.35 -7.52 -17.85
N LEU A 108 8.08 -6.41 -17.99
CA LEU A 108 9.19 -6.07 -17.09
C LEU A 108 8.70 -5.85 -15.64
N TYR A 109 7.62 -5.09 -15.48
CA TYR A 109 6.99 -4.85 -14.18
C TYR A 109 6.57 -6.17 -13.52
N GLY A 110 5.90 -7.07 -14.26
CA GLY A 110 5.51 -8.39 -13.79
C GLY A 110 6.70 -9.25 -13.36
N THR A 111 7.81 -9.20 -14.12
CA THR A 111 9.05 -9.89 -13.76
C THR A 111 9.64 -9.36 -12.45
N ILE A 112 9.69 -8.04 -12.27
CA ILE A 112 10.17 -7.42 -11.03
C ILE A 112 9.27 -7.82 -9.85
N MET A 113 7.95 -7.80 -10.04
CA MET A 113 6.99 -8.21 -9.00
C MET A 113 7.09 -9.69 -8.65
N ALA A 114 7.34 -10.56 -9.65
CA ALA A 114 7.54 -11.99 -9.43
C ALA A 114 8.76 -12.29 -8.53
N TRP A 115 9.81 -11.48 -8.62
CA TRP A 115 10.97 -11.58 -7.73
C TRP A 115 10.76 -10.86 -6.39
N ALA A 116 10.09 -9.72 -6.40
CA ALA A 116 9.82 -8.95 -5.19
C ALA A 116 8.90 -9.71 -4.22
N MET A 117 7.98 -10.53 -4.72
CA MET A 117 7.02 -11.27 -3.90
C MET A 117 7.70 -12.28 -2.94
N PRO A 118 8.55 -13.22 -3.39
CA PRO A 118 9.25 -14.13 -2.48
C PRO A 118 10.22 -13.39 -1.55
N MET A 119 10.88 -12.32 -2.01
CA MET A 119 11.72 -11.50 -1.15
C MET A 119 10.91 -10.79 -0.07
N GLY A 120 9.74 -10.27 -0.41
CA GLY A 120 8.80 -9.62 0.52
C GLY A 120 8.20 -10.58 1.55
N LEU A 121 8.10 -11.88 1.23
CA LEU A 121 7.68 -12.91 2.19
C LEU A 121 8.85 -13.40 3.07
N ALA A 122 10.05 -13.49 2.52
CA ALA A 122 11.24 -13.91 3.26
C ALA A 122 11.74 -12.84 4.24
N ALA A 123 11.72 -11.57 3.84
CA ALA A 123 12.18 -10.48 4.68
C ALA A 123 11.46 -10.39 6.04
N PRO A 124 10.12 -10.41 6.14
CA PRO A 124 9.44 -10.39 7.42
C PRO A 124 9.75 -11.58 8.33
N SER A 125 9.98 -12.79 7.76
CA SER A 125 10.31 -13.96 8.59
C SER A 125 11.67 -13.82 9.25
N VAL A 126 12.66 -13.30 8.53
CA VAL A 126 14.01 -13.11 9.07
C VAL A 126 14.08 -11.92 10.04
N PHE A 127 13.51 -10.77 9.63
CA PHE A 127 13.62 -9.54 10.43
C PHE A 127 12.65 -9.50 11.59
N ALA A 128 11.46 -10.11 11.48
CA ALA A 128 10.53 -10.17 12.60
C ALA A 128 11.01 -11.11 13.71
N ASP A 129 11.77 -12.16 13.37
CA ASP A 129 12.42 -13.02 14.38
C ASP A 129 13.54 -12.30 15.12
N LEU A 130 14.28 -11.41 14.42
CA LEU A 130 15.41 -10.67 15.00
C LEU A 130 14.98 -9.41 15.78
N LEU A 131 14.03 -8.65 15.25
CA LEU A 131 13.65 -7.32 15.75
C LEU A 131 12.27 -7.29 16.40
N GLY A 132 11.48 -8.34 16.21
CA GLY A 132 10.08 -8.40 16.62
C GLY A 132 9.13 -7.80 15.57
N ALA A 133 7.92 -8.34 15.52
CA ALA A 133 6.88 -7.90 14.58
C ALA A 133 6.53 -6.40 14.69
N PRO A 134 6.45 -5.77 15.88
CA PRO A 134 6.16 -4.34 16.01
C PRO A 134 7.20 -3.45 15.31
N LEU A 135 8.49 -3.72 15.51
CA LEU A 135 9.56 -2.94 14.89
C LEU A 135 9.58 -3.11 13.36
N TRP A 136 9.21 -4.29 12.86
CA TRP A 136 9.03 -4.51 11.43
C TRP A 136 7.92 -3.63 10.84
N PHE A 137 6.77 -3.51 11.53
CA PHE A 137 5.66 -2.64 11.11
C PHE A 137 6.07 -1.16 11.13
N VAL A 138 6.76 -0.71 12.16
CA VAL A 138 7.26 0.68 12.24
C VAL A 138 8.28 0.94 11.14
N GLY A 139 9.24 0.06 10.94
CA GLY A 139 10.30 0.22 9.93
C GLY A 139 9.75 0.24 8.50
N SER A 140 8.86 -0.70 8.17
CA SER A 140 8.23 -0.75 6.84
C SER A 140 7.31 0.45 6.61
N GLY A 141 6.53 0.84 7.61
CA GLY A 141 5.68 2.03 7.56
C GLY A 141 6.49 3.32 7.40
N ALA A 142 7.60 3.47 8.13
CA ALA A 142 8.50 4.62 8.01
C ALA A 142 9.11 4.68 6.59
N THR A 143 9.54 3.56 6.04
CA THR A 143 10.04 3.49 4.67
C THR A 143 8.98 3.96 3.66
N MET A 144 7.73 3.53 3.82
CA MET A 144 6.64 3.96 2.94
C MET A 144 6.36 5.46 3.06
N VAL A 145 6.36 6.03 4.27
CA VAL A 145 6.18 7.48 4.47
C VAL A 145 7.33 8.25 3.84
N LEU A 146 8.58 7.81 4.02
CA LEU A 146 9.74 8.45 3.40
C LEU A 146 9.68 8.39 1.87
N LEU A 147 9.26 7.27 1.29
CA LEU A 147 9.03 7.15 -0.15
C LEU A 147 7.94 8.11 -0.64
N ALA A 148 6.82 8.20 0.10
CA ALA A 148 5.75 9.14 -0.23
C ALA A 148 6.24 10.59 -0.19
N MET A 149 7.04 10.97 0.81
CA MET A 149 7.66 12.29 0.90
C MET A 149 8.64 12.55 -0.25
N ALA A 150 9.49 11.59 -0.58
CA ALA A 150 10.41 11.70 -1.71
C ALA A 150 9.65 11.89 -3.04
N MET A 151 8.54 11.17 -3.23
CA MET A 151 7.67 11.35 -4.39
C MET A 151 7.03 12.75 -4.44
N LEU A 152 6.63 13.33 -3.31
CA LEU A 152 6.10 14.69 -3.25
C LEU A 152 7.16 15.75 -3.60
N LEU A 153 8.41 15.50 -3.24
CA LEU A 153 9.53 16.40 -3.54
C LEU A 153 9.98 16.30 -4.99
N ALA A 154 9.68 15.19 -5.70
CA ALA A 154 10.04 15.02 -7.10
C ALA A 154 9.16 15.89 -8.01
N PRO A 155 9.74 16.87 -8.77
CA PRO A 155 8.97 17.77 -9.64
C PRO A 155 8.18 17.02 -10.71
N SER A 156 8.69 15.87 -11.15
CA SER A 156 8.06 15.00 -12.13
C SER A 156 6.69 14.51 -11.69
N VAL A 157 6.53 14.11 -10.42
CA VAL A 157 5.27 13.60 -9.87
C VAL A 157 4.22 14.71 -9.77
N ARG A 158 4.64 15.94 -9.44
CA ARG A 158 3.74 17.11 -9.34
C ARG A 158 3.21 17.58 -10.70
N ASN A 159 3.96 17.34 -11.78
CA ASN A 159 3.64 17.84 -13.12
C ASN A 159 2.85 16.81 -13.96
N VAL A 160 2.86 15.53 -13.60
CA VAL A 160 2.10 14.50 -14.29
C VAL A 160 0.59 14.79 -14.25
N GLY A 161 0.05 15.33 -13.13
CA GLY A 161 -1.36 15.69 -13.01
C GLY A 161 -1.78 16.99 -13.71
N LYS A 162 -0.83 17.79 -14.23
CA LYS A 162 -1.12 19.06 -14.90
C LYS A 162 -1.18 18.97 -16.43
N ARG A 163 -0.73 17.87 -17.01
CA ARG A 163 -0.68 17.72 -18.48
C ARG A 163 -2.05 17.48 -19.14
N ASP A 164 -3.07 17.04 -18.39
CA ASP A 164 -4.39 16.74 -18.95
C ASP A 164 -5.28 17.97 -19.19
N THR A 165 -4.96 19.14 -18.62
CA THR A 165 -5.77 20.35 -18.81
C THR A 165 -5.47 21.12 -20.11
N GLY A 166 -4.45 20.73 -20.86
CA GLY A 166 -4.00 21.42 -22.07
C GLY A 166 -4.32 20.74 -23.40
N ARG A 167 -5.00 19.59 -23.40
CA ARG A 167 -5.24 18.79 -24.61
C ARG A 167 -6.68 18.75 -25.09
N ILE A 168 -7.55 19.54 -24.50
CA ILE A 168 -8.93 19.76 -24.97
C ILE A 168 -9.04 21.24 -25.38
N GLN A 169 -8.42 21.59 -26.48
CA GLN A 169 -8.78 22.71 -27.37
C GLN A 169 -8.51 22.29 -28.81
#